data_507776f6e76006d5e58b78e281ad737a
#
_entry.id   507776f6e76006d5e58b78e281ad737a
#
_cell.length_a   1.000
_cell.length_b   1.000
_cell.length_c   1.000
_cell.angle_alpha   90.00
_cell.angle_beta   90.00
_cell.angle_gamma   90.00
#
_symmetry.space_group_name_H-M   'P 1'
#
loop_
_entity.id
_entity.type
_entity.pdbx_description
1 polymer ?
#
loop_
_entity_poly.entity_id
_entity_poly.type
_entity_poly.pdbx_seq_one_letter_code
_entity_poly.pdbx_strand_id
1 'polypeptide(L)'
;MRTVVVDGDGLALDDVVDVARGRAGAELGPGVPARMEPSRRVVVDAVARKAVVYGVTTGFGALADVSVGGDDLARMQLALVRSHAAGTGAPLADDAVRALLLLRARTMTAGYSGCRPELPERLLEMLRLGLLPVVPGKGSVGASGDLAQLAAVALPLVGEGRLRRAGDVDPYGRPAAELLAAHGLAPLTLHPKEGLTLINGTEPMQALLALAVADAELLAKAADLACALSVEALLGTDRAYDPRVQAIRPQPGQLASAANLRRMLAGSPLLAAHRHSTHAVQDSYSLRCAPQVHGAARGVLGHCRQVLEVELGSVVDNPVVVRAQVGGEDGGEDGGRNGGEDAYEVMSTGNFHGQPLAFAGDLLAIAAAELGSIAERRVYRLLDPATSRGLPPFLATDPGTNSGYMLAQYTAASLVAENKVLCHPASVDTIPTSGNQEDHVSMGWHACRKAGEVLDNVTTVLAVEVLCAVQGVDLRADVAAPGPATGAVCAAVREVVPAMHADREVTPQIEAVRAVLPRLVEIAEEVTGALE
;
A
#
# COMPACT_ATOMS: atom_id res chain seq x y z
N MET A 1 -8.06 20.43 -9.97
CA MET A 1 -7.45 19.27 -9.29
C MET A 1 -6.93 19.77 -7.96
N ARG A 2 -7.16 19.07 -6.84
CA ARG A 2 -6.63 19.41 -5.52
C ARG A 2 -5.10 19.34 -5.57
N THR A 3 -4.40 20.20 -4.80
CA THR A 3 -2.95 20.19 -4.68
C THR A 3 -2.56 19.96 -3.22
N VAL A 4 -1.66 19.01 -2.99
CA VAL A 4 -1.06 18.72 -1.69
C VAL A 4 0.17 19.60 -1.52
N VAL A 5 0.25 20.35 -0.44
CA VAL A 5 1.41 21.20 -0.12
C VAL A 5 2.42 20.38 0.68
N VAL A 6 3.63 20.25 0.14
CA VAL A 6 4.76 19.54 0.79
C VAL A 6 5.64 20.57 1.49
N ASP A 7 5.45 20.73 2.79
CA ASP A 7 6.10 21.75 3.61
C ASP A 7 7.05 21.19 4.69
N GLY A 8 7.19 19.85 4.72
CA GLY A 8 8.03 19.12 5.66
C GLY A 8 7.28 18.57 6.89
N ASP A 9 6.01 18.90 7.05
CA ASP A 9 5.14 18.25 8.03
C ASP A 9 4.67 16.87 7.53
N GLY A 10 3.99 16.09 8.35
CA GLY A 10 3.47 14.77 7.98
C GLY A 10 2.37 14.88 6.93
N LEU A 11 2.33 13.91 6.03
CA LEU A 11 1.25 13.76 5.04
C LEU A 11 0.18 12.81 5.58
N ALA A 12 -1.08 13.12 5.33
CA ALA A 12 -2.16 12.18 5.57
C ALA A 12 -2.11 11.02 4.56
N LEU A 13 -2.55 9.83 4.95
CA LEU A 13 -2.63 8.68 4.05
C LEU A 13 -3.42 9.00 2.77
N ASP A 14 -4.56 9.66 2.92
CA ASP A 14 -5.41 10.02 1.78
C ASP A 14 -4.72 10.98 0.80
N ASP A 15 -3.86 11.90 1.30
CA ASP A 15 -3.06 12.78 0.44
C ASP A 15 -2.05 11.99 -0.39
N VAL A 16 -1.36 11.04 0.23
CA VAL A 16 -0.39 10.16 -0.44
C VAL A 16 -1.09 9.33 -1.52
N VAL A 17 -2.22 8.72 -1.20
CA VAL A 17 -2.98 7.88 -2.12
C VAL A 17 -3.58 8.69 -3.27
N ASP A 18 -4.10 9.90 -3.00
CA ASP A 18 -4.65 10.78 -4.05
C ASP A 18 -3.59 11.25 -5.04
N VAL A 19 -2.40 11.61 -4.55
CA VAL A 19 -1.28 11.98 -5.43
C VAL A 19 -0.79 10.74 -6.21
N ALA A 20 -0.67 9.59 -5.55
CA ALA A 20 -0.25 8.34 -6.17
C ALA A 20 -1.17 7.94 -7.33
N ARG A 21 -2.48 8.01 -7.13
CA ARG A 21 -3.51 7.64 -8.10
C ARG A 21 -3.88 8.77 -9.07
N GLY A 22 -3.14 9.89 -9.05
CA GLY A 22 -3.35 11.00 -9.97
C GLY A 22 -4.61 11.83 -9.73
N ARG A 23 -5.23 11.70 -8.55
CA ARG A 23 -6.41 12.49 -8.14
C ARG A 23 -6.05 13.86 -7.56
N ALA A 24 -4.81 14.01 -7.07
CA ALA A 24 -4.25 15.28 -6.62
C ALA A 24 -2.87 15.54 -7.25
N GLY A 25 -2.50 16.82 -7.36
CA GLY A 25 -1.13 17.27 -7.61
C GLY A 25 -0.36 17.46 -6.30
N ALA A 26 0.95 17.76 -6.42
CA ALA A 26 1.78 18.13 -5.26
C ALA A 26 2.67 19.31 -5.62
N GLU A 27 2.91 20.20 -4.65
CA GLU A 27 3.80 21.37 -4.79
C GLU A 27 4.58 21.63 -3.52
N LEU A 28 5.72 22.30 -3.67
CA LEU A 28 6.57 22.67 -2.54
C LEU A 28 5.97 23.83 -1.75
N GLY A 29 5.92 23.71 -0.42
CA GLY A 29 5.49 24.78 0.46
C GLY A 29 6.45 25.98 0.43
N PRO A 30 5.96 27.24 0.43
CA PRO A 30 6.81 28.43 0.29
C PRO A 30 7.81 28.62 1.44
N GLY A 31 7.55 28.02 2.61
CA GLY A 31 8.45 28.07 3.79
C GLY A 31 9.59 27.06 3.77
N VAL A 32 9.59 26.11 2.83
CA VAL A 32 10.54 25.00 2.80
C VAL A 32 12.01 25.43 2.65
N PRO A 33 12.39 26.38 1.77
CA PRO A 33 13.78 26.82 1.69
C PRO A 33 14.32 27.35 3.02
N ALA A 34 13.51 28.13 3.76
CA ALA A 34 13.90 28.65 5.07
C ALA A 34 14.00 27.53 6.14
N ARG A 35 13.13 26.49 6.07
CA ARG A 35 13.18 25.31 6.96
C ARG A 35 14.42 24.46 6.71
N MET A 36 14.86 24.32 5.46
CA MET A 36 16.01 23.48 5.09
C MET A 36 17.36 24.17 5.33
N GLU A 37 17.42 25.50 5.30
CA GLU A 37 18.66 26.27 5.36
C GLU A 37 19.53 25.98 6.62
N PRO A 38 19.01 25.85 7.85
CA PRO A 38 19.83 25.60 9.03
C PRO A 38 20.64 24.29 8.89
N SER A 39 20.01 23.18 8.50
CA SER A 39 20.71 21.91 8.33
C SER A 39 21.68 21.93 7.15
N ARG A 40 21.32 22.60 6.05
CA ARG A 40 22.21 22.78 4.90
C ARG A 40 23.47 23.55 5.29
N ARG A 41 23.36 24.59 6.07
CA ARG A 41 24.50 25.38 6.54
C ARG A 41 25.49 24.53 7.34
N VAL A 42 25.01 23.64 8.22
CA VAL A 42 25.87 22.72 8.98
C VAL A 42 26.73 21.85 8.06
N VAL A 43 26.11 21.27 7.01
CA VAL A 43 26.85 20.46 6.02
C VAL A 43 27.91 21.28 5.27
N VAL A 44 27.56 22.49 4.83
CA VAL A 44 28.51 23.42 4.15
C VAL A 44 29.67 23.77 5.06
N ASP A 45 29.41 24.14 6.31
CA ASP A 45 30.42 24.49 7.30
C ASP A 45 31.32 23.31 7.67
N ALA A 46 30.79 22.10 7.77
CA ALA A 46 31.57 20.89 8.02
C ALA A 46 32.59 20.64 6.89
N VAL A 47 32.14 20.77 5.64
CA VAL A 47 33.02 20.65 4.45
C VAL A 47 34.09 21.75 4.44
N ALA A 48 33.70 23.01 4.69
CA ALA A 48 34.65 24.13 4.70
C ALA A 48 35.74 23.99 5.79
N ARG A 49 35.37 23.46 6.96
CA ARG A 49 36.29 23.18 8.08
C ARG A 49 37.07 21.86 7.91
N LYS A 50 36.81 21.08 6.91
CA LYS A 50 37.35 19.72 6.69
C LYS A 50 37.12 18.81 7.90
N ALA A 51 35.97 18.95 8.57
CA ALA A 51 35.59 18.11 9.67
C ALA A 51 35.32 16.71 9.20
N VAL A 52 35.65 15.68 10.00
CA VAL A 52 35.33 14.28 9.70
C VAL A 52 33.88 14.04 10.14
N VAL A 53 32.97 13.92 9.17
CA VAL A 53 31.55 13.72 9.43
C VAL A 53 31.04 12.60 8.54
N TYR A 54 30.42 11.57 9.16
CA TYR A 54 29.89 10.42 8.45
C TYR A 54 28.92 10.83 7.33
N GLY A 55 29.13 10.28 6.15
CA GLY A 55 28.26 10.52 5.00
C GLY A 55 28.32 11.92 4.40
N VAL A 56 29.13 12.82 4.94
CA VAL A 56 29.40 14.17 4.44
C VAL A 56 30.81 14.26 3.86
N THR A 57 31.83 13.90 4.67
CA THR A 57 33.25 13.95 4.32
C THR A 57 33.95 12.61 4.44
N THR A 58 33.22 11.54 4.75
CA THR A 58 33.71 10.15 4.80
C THR A 58 32.98 9.29 3.78
N GLY A 59 33.49 8.08 3.55
CA GLY A 59 32.78 7.00 2.85
C GLY A 59 31.54 6.52 3.65
N PHE A 60 30.92 5.42 3.17
CA PHE A 60 29.63 4.92 3.67
C PHE A 60 29.72 3.46 4.08
N GLY A 61 28.82 3.00 4.97
CA GLY A 61 28.76 1.62 5.44
C GLY A 61 30.12 1.15 5.98
N ALA A 62 30.63 0.04 5.48
CA ALA A 62 31.95 -0.49 5.86
C ALA A 62 33.14 0.42 5.48
N LEU A 63 32.92 1.49 4.72
CA LEU A 63 33.94 2.49 4.33
C LEU A 63 33.82 3.81 5.12
N ALA A 64 33.08 3.83 6.21
CA ALA A 64 32.82 5.01 7.03
C ALA A 64 34.08 5.72 7.56
N ASP A 65 35.16 4.96 7.79
CA ASP A 65 36.45 5.46 8.31
C ASP A 65 37.37 6.06 7.22
N VAL A 66 36.95 6.03 5.94
CA VAL A 66 37.75 6.55 4.84
C VAL A 66 37.38 8.01 4.57
N SER A 67 38.26 8.94 4.92
CA SER A 67 38.09 10.39 4.63
C SER A 67 38.26 10.69 3.14
N VAL A 68 37.42 11.58 2.59
CA VAL A 68 37.43 12.00 1.19
C VAL A 68 37.73 13.49 1.10
N GLY A 69 38.65 13.87 0.20
CA GLY A 69 39.06 15.27 0.00
C GLY A 69 38.01 16.10 -0.75
N GLY A 70 38.06 17.44 -0.60
CA GLY A 70 37.04 18.37 -1.09
C GLY A 70 36.69 18.25 -2.57
N ASP A 71 37.68 18.07 -3.46
CA ASP A 71 37.46 17.97 -4.91
C ASP A 71 36.79 16.64 -5.34
N ASP A 72 36.86 15.60 -4.50
CA ASP A 72 36.31 14.30 -4.75
C ASP A 72 34.90 14.11 -4.16
N LEU A 73 34.42 15.02 -3.31
CA LEU A 73 33.14 14.87 -2.62
C LEU A 73 31.95 14.76 -3.58
N ALA A 74 31.87 15.61 -4.61
CA ALA A 74 30.78 15.54 -5.59
C ALA A 74 30.85 14.25 -6.42
N ARG A 75 32.07 13.82 -6.78
CA ARG A 75 32.30 12.54 -7.48
C ARG A 75 31.89 11.36 -6.62
N MET A 76 32.18 11.40 -5.32
CA MET A 76 31.78 10.39 -4.35
C MET A 76 30.26 10.27 -4.24
N GLN A 77 29.52 11.39 -4.18
CA GLN A 77 28.04 11.36 -4.11
C GLN A 77 27.43 10.68 -5.35
N LEU A 78 27.95 10.99 -6.55
CA LEU A 78 27.49 10.36 -7.77
C LEU A 78 27.88 8.87 -7.84
N ALA A 79 29.10 8.52 -7.43
CA ALA A 79 29.58 7.15 -7.38
C ALA A 79 28.72 6.30 -6.41
N LEU A 80 28.29 6.87 -5.28
CA LEU A 80 27.39 6.26 -4.33
C LEU A 80 26.06 5.87 -5.00
N VAL A 81 25.39 6.83 -5.65
CA VAL A 81 24.11 6.59 -6.33
C VAL A 81 24.25 5.50 -7.39
N ARG A 82 25.31 5.55 -8.21
CA ARG A 82 25.58 4.56 -9.27
C ARG A 82 25.79 3.15 -8.70
N SER A 83 26.60 3.02 -7.65
CA SER A 83 26.92 1.71 -7.05
C SER A 83 25.75 1.08 -6.31
N HIS A 84 24.80 1.87 -5.83
CA HIS A 84 23.61 1.40 -5.13
C HIS A 84 22.42 1.12 -6.07
N ALA A 85 22.47 1.55 -7.32
CA ALA A 85 21.46 1.24 -8.33
C ALA A 85 21.60 -0.21 -8.84
N ALA A 86 21.46 -1.17 -7.93
CA ALA A 86 21.68 -2.61 -8.16
C ALA A 86 20.39 -3.43 -8.16
N GLY A 87 19.23 -2.76 -8.19
CA GLY A 87 17.92 -3.42 -8.19
C GLY A 87 17.64 -4.17 -9.50
N THR A 88 16.73 -5.16 -9.43
CA THR A 88 16.33 -6.01 -10.57
C THR A 88 14.84 -6.35 -10.51
N GLY A 89 14.34 -7.11 -11.47
CA GLY A 89 12.94 -7.55 -11.56
C GLY A 89 12.04 -6.55 -12.32
N ALA A 90 10.76 -6.87 -12.39
CA ALA A 90 9.79 -6.01 -13.05
C ALA A 90 9.73 -4.62 -12.37
N PRO A 91 9.58 -3.54 -13.13
CA PRO A 91 9.40 -2.21 -12.58
C PRO A 91 8.14 -2.09 -11.72
N LEU A 92 8.20 -1.22 -10.70
CA LEU A 92 7.03 -0.84 -9.89
C LEU A 92 5.96 -0.17 -10.77
N ALA A 93 4.71 -0.28 -10.33
CA ALA A 93 3.58 0.42 -10.94
C ALA A 93 3.70 1.96 -10.77
N ASP A 94 2.98 2.70 -11.61
CA ASP A 94 3.04 4.17 -11.65
C ASP A 94 2.64 4.80 -10.31
N ASP A 95 1.60 4.31 -9.68
CA ASP A 95 1.10 4.81 -8.40
C ASP A 95 2.14 4.64 -7.27
N ALA A 96 2.80 3.48 -7.20
CA ALA A 96 3.87 3.26 -6.24
C ALA A 96 5.04 4.23 -6.44
N VAL A 97 5.44 4.47 -7.70
CA VAL A 97 6.52 5.42 -8.01
C VAL A 97 6.11 6.86 -7.72
N ARG A 98 4.86 7.24 -7.99
CA ARG A 98 4.32 8.58 -7.67
C ARG A 98 4.30 8.82 -6.16
N ALA A 99 3.84 7.84 -5.37
CA ALA A 99 3.89 7.89 -3.91
C ALA A 99 5.34 8.04 -3.41
N LEU A 100 6.26 7.26 -3.96
CA LEU A 100 7.67 7.29 -3.60
C LEU A 100 8.32 8.66 -3.86
N LEU A 101 8.07 9.29 -5.03
CA LEU A 101 8.56 10.65 -5.33
C LEU A 101 8.05 11.68 -4.33
N LEU A 102 6.75 11.62 -4.00
CA LEU A 102 6.13 12.49 -3.01
C LEU A 102 6.76 12.35 -1.62
N LEU A 103 6.85 11.10 -1.15
CA LEU A 103 7.37 10.79 0.19
C LEU A 103 8.84 11.15 0.33
N ARG A 104 9.67 10.88 -0.71
CA ARG A 104 11.08 11.28 -0.69
C ARG A 104 11.24 12.79 -0.65
N ALA A 105 10.45 13.54 -1.43
CA ALA A 105 10.43 15.00 -1.37
C ALA A 105 10.04 15.48 0.04
N ARG A 106 9.01 14.90 0.65
CA ARG A 106 8.54 15.24 1.99
C ARG A 106 9.65 15.07 3.05
N THR A 107 10.36 13.94 3.05
CA THR A 107 11.42 13.71 4.03
C THR A 107 12.51 14.79 3.94
N MET A 108 12.90 15.18 2.73
CA MET A 108 13.90 16.24 2.52
C MET A 108 13.41 17.60 3.03
N THR A 109 12.15 17.94 2.77
CA THR A 109 11.55 19.24 3.15
C THR A 109 11.36 19.39 4.65
N ALA A 110 11.46 18.31 5.43
CA ALA A 110 11.44 18.38 6.89
C ALA A 110 12.64 19.16 7.49
N GLY A 111 13.72 19.33 6.71
CA GLY A 111 14.83 20.21 7.08
C GLY A 111 15.91 19.56 7.94
N TYR A 112 15.97 18.23 8.01
CA TYR A 112 16.98 17.49 8.79
C TYR A 112 18.08 16.84 7.93
N SER A 113 17.92 16.83 6.62
CA SER A 113 18.81 16.09 5.71
C SER A 113 20.04 16.87 5.25
N GLY A 114 20.07 18.19 5.40
CA GLY A 114 21.19 19.03 5.00
C GLY A 114 21.39 19.16 3.49
N CYS A 115 20.39 18.84 2.67
CA CYS A 115 20.39 19.01 1.22
C CYS A 115 19.80 20.34 0.78
N ARG A 116 19.99 20.68 -0.51
CA ARG A 116 19.41 21.88 -1.12
C ARG A 116 17.94 21.68 -1.49
N PRO A 117 17.13 22.78 -1.53
CA PRO A 117 15.73 22.74 -1.93
C PRO A 117 15.51 22.25 -3.38
N GLU A 118 16.49 22.39 -4.25
CA GLU A 118 16.41 21.95 -5.65
C GLU A 118 16.19 20.43 -5.82
N LEU A 119 16.54 19.62 -4.80
CA LEU A 119 16.30 18.18 -4.85
C LEU A 119 14.80 17.84 -4.72
N PRO A 120 14.12 18.21 -3.62
CA PRO A 120 12.68 17.96 -3.51
C PRO A 120 11.88 18.71 -4.58
N GLU A 121 12.30 19.92 -5.00
CA GLU A 121 11.67 20.62 -6.14
C GLU A 121 11.71 19.77 -7.40
N ARG A 122 12.86 19.19 -7.76
CA ARG A 122 13.00 18.36 -8.96
C ARG A 122 12.15 17.09 -8.87
N LEU A 123 12.05 16.43 -7.70
CA LEU A 123 11.20 15.27 -7.51
C LEU A 123 9.71 15.62 -7.74
N LEU A 124 9.24 16.73 -7.18
CA LEU A 124 7.88 17.21 -7.36
C LEU A 124 7.62 17.70 -8.79
N GLU A 125 8.61 18.31 -9.45
CA GLU A 125 8.51 18.69 -10.87
C GLU A 125 8.37 17.47 -11.78
N MET A 126 9.16 16.43 -11.55
CA MET A 126 9.04 15.16 -12.28
C MET A 126 7.66 14.53 -12.06
N LEU A 127 7.19 14.53 -10.81
CA LEU A 127 5.85 14.05 -10.47
C LEU A 127 4.75 14.83 -11.22
N ARG A 128 4.83 16.16 -11.25
CA ARG A 128 3.91 17.05 -11.96
C ARG A 128 3.90 16.82 -13.48
N LEU A 129 5.07 16.56 -14.07
CA LEU A 129 5.23 16.28 -15.49
C LEU A 129 4.90 14.83 -15.87
N GLY A 130 4.60 13.97 -14.89
CA GLY A 130 4.37 12.54 -15.12
C GLY A 130 5.62 11.80 -15.59
N LEU A 131 6.81 12.29 -15.25
CA LEU A 131 8.10 11.66 -15.54
C LEU A 131 8.50 10.74 -14.40
N LEU A 132 8.25 9.45 -14.56
CA LEU A 132 8.41 8.46 -13.50
C LEU A 132 9.73 7.68 -13.68
N PRO A 133 10.60 7.63 -12.66
CA PRO A 133 11.74 6.72 -12.64
C PRO A 133 11.32 5.27 -12.83
N VAL A 134 12.11 4.50 -13.57
CA VAL A 134 11.94 3.05 -13.68
C VAL A 134 12.59 2.41 -12.45
N VAL A 135 11.78 2.06 -11.46
CA VAL A 135 12.22 1.53 -10.17
C VAL A 135 12.06 0.01 -10.15
N PRO A 136 13.15 -0.77 -10.02
CA PRO A 136 13.07 -2.24 -9.97
C PRO A 136 12.35 -2.76 -8.72
N GLY A 137 11.54 -3.80 -8.87
CA GLY A 137 10.76 -4.40 -7.78
C GLY A 137 11.54 -5.30 -6.82
N LYS A 138 12.85 -5.54 -7.05
CA LYS A 138 13.72 -6.40 -6.21
C LYS A 138 15.07 -5.74 -5.95
N GLY A 139 15.71 -6.08 -4.82
CA GLY A 139 17.07 -5.63 -4.50
C GLY A 139 17.22 -4.90 -3.18
N SER A 140 16.17 -4.82 -2.34
CA SER A 140 16.27 -4.32 -0.98
C SER A 140 16.07 -5.41 0.06
N VAL A 141 16.72 -5.27 1.19
CA VAL A 141 16.53 -6.05 2.43
C VAL A 141 16.02 -5.18 3.58
N GLY A 142 15.75 -3.90 3.32
CA GLY A 142 15.28 -2.93 4.31
C GLY A 142 16.31 -2.60 5.39
N ALA A 143 17.62 -2.64 5.05
CA ALA A 143 18.73 -2.37 5.97
C ALA A 143 18.83 -0.87 6.28
N SER A 144 19.43 -0.08 5.37
CA SER A 144 19.43 1.39 5.44
C SER A 144 18.19 1.96 4.71
N GLY A 145 17.02 1.39 4.96
CA GLY A 145 15.85 1.55 4.11
C GLY A 145 16.02 0.77 2.80
N ASP A 146 15.50 1.32 1.70
CA ASP A 146 15.45 0.68 0.39
C ASP A 146 16.44 1.32 -0.60
N LEU A 147 17.74 1.16 -0.33
CA LEU A 147 18.83 1.82 -1.06
C LEU A 147 18.73 1.66 -2.59
N ALA A 148 18.51 0.44 -3.08
CA ALA A 148 18.52 0.16 -4.52
C ALA A 148 17.34 0.83 -5.26
N GLN A 149 16.17 0.87 -4.66
CA GLN A 149 14.99 1.52 -5.21
C GLN A 149 15.15 3.04 -5.23
N LEU A 150 15.65 3.61 -4.14
CA LEU A 150 15.93 5.05 -4.05
C LEU A 150 17.07 5.47 -4.99
N ALA A 151 18.10 4.64 -5.18
CA ALA A 151 19.15 4.90 -6.16
C ALA A 151 18.59 4.93 -7.59
N ALA A 152 17.63 4.05 -7.91
CA ALA A 152 16.93 4.09 -9.19
C ALA A 152 16.10 5.37 -9.39
N VAL A 153 15.58 5.97 -8.30
CA VAL A 153 14.94 7.30 -8.31
C VAL A 153 15.96 8.42 -8.48
N ALA A 154 17.13 8.29 -7.86
CA ALA A 154 18.16 9.33 -7.84
C ALA A 154 18.90 9.47 -9.19
N LEU A 155 19.15 8.37 -9.91
CA LEU A 155 19.86 8.40 -11.18
C LEU A 155 19.25 9.36 -12.22
N PRO A 156 17.93 9.42 -12.45
CA PRO A 156 17.32 10.37 -13.36
C PRO A 156 17.58 11.84 -13.02
N LEU A 157 17.71 12.19 -11.73
CA LEU A 157 18.01 13.57 -11.34
C LEU A 157 19.35 14.05 -11.89
N VAL A 158 20.31 13.14 -12.04
CA VAL A 158 21.64 13.43 -12.59
C VAL A 158 21.76 13.09 -14.09
N GLY A 159 20.65 12.82 -14.76
CA GLY A 159 20.60 12.53 -16.20
C GLY A 159 20.95 11.09 -16.58
N GLU A 160 21.02 10.18 -15.60
CA GLU A 160 21.33 8.76 -15.81
C GLU A 160 20.10 7.89 -15.53
N GLY A 161 20.23 6.57 -15.73
CA GLY A 161 19.11 5.66 -15.52
C GLY A 161 17.99 5.82 -16.55
N ARG A 162 16.77 5.49 -16.18
CA ARG A 162 15.63 5.43 -17.10
C ARG A 162 14.40 6.13 -16.52
N LEU A 163 13.67 6.79 -17.39
CA LEU A 163 12.37 7.41 -17.11
C LEU A 163 11.31 6.85 -18.06
N ARG A 164 10.05 6.85 -17.61
CA ARG A 164 8.87 6.65 -18.45
C ARG A 164 7.85 7.77 -18.19
N ARG A 165 6.90 7.94 -19.09
CA ARG A 165 5.74 8.78 -18.82
C ARG A 165 4.68 7.94 -18.08
N ALA A 166 3.95 8.58 -17.19
CA ALA A 166 2.81 7.95 -16.54
C ALA A 166 1.82 7.43 -17.60
N GLY A 167 1.44 6.15 -17.50
CA GLY A 167 0.56 5.47 -18.44
C GLY A 167 1.25 4.90 -19.69
N ASP A 168 2.59 5.01 -19.82
CA ASP A 168 3.30 4.34 -20.93
C ASP A 168 3.12 2.82 -20.85
N VAL A 169 2.86 2.20 -22.01
CA VAL A 169 2.73 0.75 -22.16
C VAL A 169 4.06 0.03 -21.91
N ASP A 170 5.20 0.64 -22.30
CA ASP A 170 6.53 0.09 -21.99
C ASP A 170 6.95 0.46 -20.56
N PRO A 171 6.94 -0.50 -19.62
CA PRO A 171 7.29 -0.22 -18.24
C PRO A 171 8.78 0.06 -18.01
N TYR A 172 9.63 -0.26 -19.00
CA TYR A 172 11.08 -0.06 -18.92
C TYR A 172 11.54 1.32 -19.41
N GLY A 173 10.67 2.13 -20.03
CA GLY A 173 10.90 3.52 -20.37
C GLY A 173 12.11 3.76 -21.30
N ARG A 174 12.66 4.99 -21.22
CA ARG A 174 13.78 5.48 -22.07
C ARG A 174 14.94 6.00 -21.21
N PRO A 175 16.14 6.26 -21.79
CA PRO A 175 17.21 6.97 -21.09
C PRO A 175 16.71 8.29 -20.49
N ALA A 176 17.04 8.54 -19.23
CA ALA A 176 16.53 9.71 -18.50
C ALA A 176 16.94 11.03 -19.16
N ALA A 177 18.19 11.11 -19.68
CA ALA A 177 18.69 12.31 -20.35
C ALA A 177 17.80 12.76 -21.54
N GLU A 178 17.24 11.80 -22.29
CA GLU A 178 16.38 12.11 -23.45
C GLU A 178 15.06 12.76 -23.00
N LEU A 179 14.42 12.16 -21.98
CA LEU A 179 13.13 12.66 -21.49
C LEU A 179 13.29 13.97 -20.71
N LEU A 180 14.35 14.14 -19.92
CA LEU A 180 14.66 15.40 -19.26
C LEU A 180 14.87 16.53 -20.29
N ALA A 181 15.71 16.31 -21.30
CA ALA A 181 15.95 17.29 -22.35
C ALA A 181 14.67 17.67 -23.12
N ALA A 182 13.80 16.69 -23.40
CA ALA A 182 12.51 16.94 -24.06
C ALA A 182 11.56 17.84 -23.23
N HIS A 183 11.78 17.94 -21.93
CA HIS A 183 11.00 18.80 -21.02
C HIS A 183 11.79 20.03 -20.53
N GLY A 184 12.98 20.30 -21.11
CA GLY A 184 13.81 21.44 -20.74
C GLY A 184 14.47 21.33 -19.36
N LEU A 185 14.58 20.11 -18.81
CA LEU A 185 15.18 19.86 -17.51
C LEU A 185 16.66 19.50 -17.66
N ALA A 186 17.54 20.30 -17.05
CA ALA A 186 18.96 19.97 -16.98
C ALA A 186 19.23 18.96 -15.85
N PRO A 187 20.19 18.02 -16.03
CA PRO A 187 20.68 17.18 -14.93
C PRO A 187 21.23 18.01 -13.78
N LEU A 188 21.01 17.54 -12.54
CA LEU A 188 21.54 18.16 -11.34
C LEU A 188 22.97 17.66 -11.09
N THR A 189 23.83 18.55 -10.55
CA THR A 189 25.09 18.15 -9.93
C THR A 189 24.87 17.98 -8.43
N LEU A 190 25.22 16.81 -7.89
CA LEU A 190 25.07 16.52 -6.47
C LEU A 190 26.15 17.23 -5.65
N HIS A 191 25.74 17.82 -4.53
CA HIS A 191 26.62 18.40 -3.53
C HIS A 191 26.88 17.40 -2.38
N PRO A 192 27.83 17.69 -1.47
CA PRO A 192 28.09 16.84 -0.29
C PRO A 192 26.82 16.49 0.47
N LYS A 193 26.69 15.25 0.91
CA LYS A 193 25.54 14.56 1.53
C LYS A 193 24.35 14.28 0.60
N GLU A 194 24.19 14.95 -0.54
CA GLU A 194 22.98 14.83 -1.36
C GLU A 194 22.79 13.45 -1.99
N GLY A 195 23.87 12.75 -2.33
CA GLY A 195 23.78 11.36 -2.80
C GLY A 195 23.21 10.45 -1.74
N LEU A 196 23.71 10.53 -0.51
CA LEU A 196 23.21 9.71 0.60
C LEU A 196 21.77 10.11 0.97
N THR A 197 21.47 11.42 1.03
CA THR A 197 20.11 11.93 1.26
C THR A 197 19.11 11.40 0.21
N LEU A 198 19.53 11.17 -1.03
CA LEU A 198 18.64 10.65 -2.07
C LEU A 198 18.31 9.16 -1.91
N ILE A 199 19.19 8.37 -1.28
CA ILE A 199 19.06 6.91 -1.28
C ILE A 199 18.77 6.28 0.08
N ASN A 200 18.94 6.99 1.19
CA ASN A 200 18.79 6.45 2.54
C ASN A 200 17.40 6.77 3.10
N GLY A 201 16.56 5.74 3.29
CA GLY A 201 15.21 5.93 3.84
C GLY A 201 14.24 4.80 3.51
N THR A 202 13.09 4.80 4.19
CA THR A 202 12.04 3.77 4.12
C THR A 202 10.90 4.13 3.17
N GLU A 203 10.99 5.22 2.40
CA GLU A 203 9.89 5.72 1.58
C GLU A 203 9.40 4.73 0.51
N PRO A 204 10.23 3.85 -0.08
CA PRO A 204 9.71 2.81 -0.96
C PRO A 204 8.78 1.83 -0.24
N MET A 205 9.13 1.37 0.97
CA MET A 205 8.24 0.56 1.81
C MET A 205 6.99 1.33 2.22
N GLN A 206 7.12 2.60 2.61
CA GLN A 206 5.99 3.48 2.94
C GLN A 206 5.03 3.62 1.76
N ALA A 207 5.54 3.82 0.54
CA ALA A 207 4.73 3.95 -0.67
C ALA A 207 3.90 2.69 -0.94
N LEU A 208 4.52 1.52 -0.87
CA LEU A 208 3.80 0.24 -1.05
C LEU A 208 2.77 0.00 0.05
N LEU A 209 3.15 0.25 1.31
CA LEU A 209 2.25 0.03 2.44
C LEU A 209 1.08 1.03 2.45
N ALA A 210 1.30 2.29 2.02
CA ALA A 210 0.23 3.28 1.92
C ALA A 210 -0.86 2.87 0.93
N LEU A 211 -0.46 2.39 -0.24
CA LEU A 211 -1.41 1.86 -1.23
C LEU A 211 -2.10 0.60 -0.71
N ALA A 212 -1.34 -0.32 -0.10
CA ALA A 212 -1.86 -1.56 0.45
C ALA A 212 -2.87 -1.33 1.59
N VAL A 213 -2.63 -0.39 2.50
CA VAL A 213 -3.57 -0.05 3.58
C VAL A 213 -4.86 0.52 3.01
N ALA A 214 -4.78 1.46 2.06
CA ALA A 214 -5.97 2.05 1.43
C ALA A 214 -6.80 1.00 0.67
N ASP A 215 -6.14 0.07 -0.05
CA ASP A 215 -6.83 -1.01 -0.75
C ASP A 215 -7.44 -2.01 0.23
N ALA A 216 -6.77 -2.33 1.34
CA ALA A 216 -7.31 -3.21 2.38
C ALA A 216 -8.56 -2.62 3.08
N GLU A 217 -8.62 -1.30 3.30
CA GLU A 217 -9.81 -0.62 3.81
C GLU A 217 -11.01 -0.77 2.88
N LEU A 218 -10.79 -0.59 1.58
CA LEU A 218 -11.82 -0.83 0.57
C LEU A 218 -12.25 -2.30 0.54
N LEU A 219 -11.29 -3.24 0.56
CA LEU A 219 -11.60 -4.67 0.51
C LEU A 219 -12.30 -5.18 1.76
N ALA A 220 -12.07 -4.57 2.93
CA ALA A 220 -12.82 -4.89 4.14
C ALA A 220 -14.32 -4.53 4.00
N LYS A 221 -14.65 -3.42 3.34
CA LYS A 221 -16.03 -3.05 3.01
C LYS A 221 -16.61 -3.96 1.92
N ALA A 222 -15.82 -4.26 0.88
CA ALA A 222 -16.22 -5.17 -0.19
C ALA A 222 -16.49 -6.59 0.31
N ALA A 223 -15.73 -7.07 1.32
CA ALA A 223 -15.95 -8.37 1.95
C ALA A 223 -17.30 -8.44 2.70
N ASP A 224 -17.66 -7.36 3.41
CA ASP A 224 -18.99 -7.26 4.03
C ASP A 224 -20.10 -7.23 2.97
N LEU A 225 -19.91 -6.50 1.86
CA LEU A 225 -20.84 -6.45 0.74
C LEU A 225 -21.04 -7.83 0.08
N ALA A 226 -19.95 -8.50 -0.27
CA ALA A 226 -19.98 -9.83 -0.88
C ALA A 226 -20.67 -10.85 0.06
N CYS A 227 -20.39 -10.75 1.37
CA CYS A 227 -21.07 -11.56 2.38
C CYS A 227 -22.58 -11.29 2.42
N ALA A 228 -23.04 -10.03 2.37
CA ALA A 228 -24.45 -9.70 2.36
C ALA A 228 -25.18 -10.29 1.15
N LEU A 229 -24.59 -10.20 -0.05
CA LEU A 229 -25.10 -10.86 -1.26
C LEU A 229 -25.18 -12.39 -1.11
N SER A 230 -24.13 -13.00 -0.53
CA SER A 230 -24.08 -14.44 -0.26
C SER A 230 -25.12 -14.88 0.77
N VAL A 231 -25.42 -14.05 1.77
CA VAL A 231 -26.49 -14.32 2.74
C VAL A 231 -27.84 -14.41 2.06
N GLU A 232 -28.17 -13.49 1.17
CA GLU A 232 -29.43 -13.52 0.41
C GLU A 232 -29.49 -14.71 -0.55
N ALA A 233 -28.46 -14.91 -1.35
CA ALA A 233 -28.41 -16.03 -2.32
C ALA A 233 -28.55 -17.39 -1.64
N LEU A 234 -27.94 -17.56 -0.47
CA LEU A 234 -27.97 -18.80 0.33
C LEU A 234 -29.16 -18.89 1.29
N LEU A 235 -30.14 -17.98 1.21
CA LEU A 235 -31.26 -17.91 2.16
C LEU A 235 -30.79 -17.96 3.62
N GLY A 236 -29.76 -17.17 3.93
CA GLY A 236 -29.20 -17.00 5.27
C GLY A 236 -30.04 -16.12 6.17
N THR A 237 -29.58 -15.86 7.40
CA THR A 237 -30.26 -15.01 8.38
C THR A 237 -29.39 -13.87 8.87
N ASP A 238 -29.99 -12.71 9.12
CA ASP A 238 -29.37 -11.54 9.72
C ASP A 238 -29.26 -11.61 11.27
N ARG A 239 -29.81 -12.66 11.90
CA ARG A 239 -29.88 -12.79 13.37
C ARG A 239 -28.52 -12.85 14.05
N ALA A 240 -27.50 -13.40 13.38
CA ALA A 240 -26.14 -13.45 13.89
C ALA A 240 -25.49 -12.06 13.99
N TYR A 241 -26.04 -11.07 13.29
CA TYR A 241 -25.53 -9.69 13.24
C TYR A 241 -26.28 -8.75 14.21
N ASP A 242 -27.20 -9.28 15.05
CA ASP A 242 -27.98 -8.50 16.02
C ASP A 242 -27.05 -7.69 16.95
N PRO A 243 -27.31 -6.38 17.17
CA PRO A 243 -26.48 -5.53 18.02
C PRO A 243 -26.32 -6.05 19.45
N ARG A 244 -27.33 -6.73 20.00
CA ARG A 244 -27.29 -7.31 21.35
C ARG A 244 -26.24 -8.43 21.43
N VAL A 245 -26.11 -9.23 20.37
CA VAL A 245 -25.09 -10.29 20.26
C VAL A 245 -23.69 -9.67 20.15
N GLN A 246 -23.55 -8.61 19.38
CA GLN A 246 -22.26 -7.93 19.22
C GLN A 246 -21.83 -7.21 20.51
N ALA A 247 -22.76 -6.61 21.24
CA ALA A 247 -22.49 -5.87 22.48
C ALA A 247 -21.88 -6.71 23.61
N ILE A 248 -22.14 -8.03 23.66
CA ILE A 248 -21.54 -8.92 24.67
C ILE A 248 -20.12 -9.39 24.32
N ARG A 249 -19.62 -9.07 23.10
CA ARG A 249 -18.23 -9.25 22.69
C ARG A 249 -17.79 -8.05 21.84
N PRO A 250 -17.56 -6.88 22.47
CA PRO A 250 -17.47 -5.59 21.78
C PRO A 250 -16.10 -5.33 21.15
N GLN A 251 -15.64 -6.22 20.27
CA GLN A 251 -14.46 -5.96 19.43
C GLN A 251 -14.83 -4.91 18.37
N PRO A 252 -14.09 -3.78 18.26
CA PRO A 252 -14.49 -2.67 17.39
C PRO A 252 -14.73 -3.08 15.94
N GLY A 253 -13.82 -3.81 15.32
CA GLY A 253 -13.99 -4.26 13.94
C GLY A 253 -15.16 -5.23 13.75
N GLN A 254 -15.47 -6.07 14.76
CA GLN A 254 -16.64 -6.94 14.74
C GLN A 254 -17.95 -6.13 14.78
N LEU A 255 -18.00 -5.08 15.60
CA LEU A 255 -19.14 -4.17 15.66
C LEU A 255 -19.37 -3.48 14.31
N ALA A 256 -18.31 -2.98 13.69
CA ALA A 256 -18.31 -2.34 12.37
C ALA A 256 -18.86 -3.28 11.28
N SER A 257 -18.26 -4.45 11.11
CA SER A 257 -18.70 -5.44 10.11
C SER A 257 -20.16 -5.88 10.31
N ALA A 258 -20.57 -6.15 11.57
CA ALA A 258 -21.96 -6.50 11.86
C ALA A 258 -22.94 -5.34 11.55
N ALA A 259 -22.54 -4.10 11.79
CA ALA A 259 -23.33 -2.92 11.45
C ALA A 259 -23.48 -2.77 9.94
N ASN A 260 -22.40 -2.95 9.18
CA ASN A 260 -22.42 -2.94 7.72
C ASN A 260 -23.38 -3.99 7.17
N LEU A 261 -23.23 -5.24 7.61
CA LEU A 261 -24.11 -6.35 7.19
C LEU A 261 -25.59 -6.08 7.46
N ARG A 262 -25.93 -5.58 8.69
CA ARG A 262 -27.32 -5.22 9.01
C ARG A 262 -27.87 -4.13 8.11
N ARG A 263 -27.07 -3.09 7.81
CA ARG A 263 -27.52 -1.98 6.95
C ARG A 263 -27.75 -2.46 5.51
N MET A 264 -26.86 -3.28 4.97
CA MET A 264 -26.99 -3.81 3.61
C MET A 264 -28.15 -4.80 3.46
N LEU A 265 -28.46 -5.56 4.50
CA LEU A 265 -29.56 -6.54 4.51
C LEU A 265 -30.91 -5.94 4.97
N ALA A 266 -30.92 -4.66 5.37
CA ALA A 266 -32.14 -4.01 5.86
C ALA A 266 -33.22 -3.96 4.77
N GLY A 267 -34.45 -4.33 5.17
CA GLY A 267 -35.60 -4.31 4.24
C GLY A 267 -35.58 -5.37 3.16
N SER A 268 -34.74 -6.41 3.26
CA SER A 268 -34.65 -7.50 2.27
C SER A 268 -35.92 -8.36 2.22
N PRO A 269 -36.65 -8.37 1.10
CA PRO A 269 -37.78 -9.28 0.89
C PRO A 269 -37.33 -10.76 0.87
N LEU A 270 -36.13 -11.06 0.34
CA LEU A 270 -35.56 -12.42 0.36
C LEU A 270 -35.42 -12.93 1.80
N LEU A 271 -34.85 -12.14 2.71
CA LEU A 271 -34.74 -12.53 4.12
C LEU A 271 -36.12 -12.66 4.78
N ALA A 272 -37.05 -11.76 4.47
CA ALA A 272 -38.40 -11.81 5.00
C ALA A 272 -39.17 -13.06 4.57
N ALA A 273 -39.02 -13.51 3.32
CA ALA A 273 -39.72 -14.65 2.75
C ALA A 273 -39.43 -15.98 3.48
N HIS A 274 -38.23 -16.13 4.08
CA HIS A 274 -37.87 -17.35 4.81
C HIS A 274 -37.63 -17.16 6.31
N ARG A 275 -38.00 -16.01 6.89
CA ARG A 275 -37.75 -15.66 8.31
C ARG A 275 -38.25 -16.69 9.31
N HIS A 276 -39.32 -17.40 9.00
CA HIS A 276 -39.93 -18.44 9.83
C HIS A 276 -39.73 -19.84 9.29
N SER A 277 -38.88 -19.99 8.30
CA SER A 277 -38.55 -21.28 7.71
C SER A 277 -37.73 -22.15 8.68
N THR A 278 -37.92 -23.47 8.56
CA THR A 278 -37.18 -24.49 9.34
C THR A 278 -36.11 -25.19 8.49
N HIS A 279 -35.76 -24.62 7.33
CA HIS A 279 -34.82 -25.23 6.40
C HIS A 279 -33.39 -25.40 6.95
N ALA A 280 -33.04 -24.63 7.98
CA ALA A 280 -31.78 -24.77 8.69
C ALA A 280 -31.91 -24.28 10.14
N VAL A 281 -31.26 -24.99 11.08
CA VAL A 281 -31.21 -24.58 12.49
C VAL A 281 -30.30 -23.36 12.67
N GLN A 282 -29.22 -23.30 11.91
CA GLN A 282 -28.25 -22.19 11.93
C GLN A 282 -27.46 -22.12 10.61
N ASP A 283 -26.95 -20.95 10.28
CA ASP A 283 -26.08 -20.75 9.14
C ASP A 283 -24.68 -21.34 9.34
N SER A 284 -23.97 -21.57 8.24
CA SER A 284 -22.55 -21.92 8.26
C SER A 284 -21.70 -20.83 8.88
N TYR A 285 -20.51 -21.16 9.35
CA TYR A 285 -19.57 -20.21 9.92
C TYR A 285 -19.16 -19.11 8.93
N SER A 286 -19.01 -19.44 7.66
CA SER A 286 -18.66 -18.45 6.63
C SER A 286 -19.69 -17.34 6.44
N LEU A 287 -20.93 -17.55 6.86
CA LEU A 287 -21.98 -16.52 6.92
C LEU A 287 -22.07 -15.94 8.34
N ARG A 288 -22.42 -16.74 9.35
CA ARG A 288 -22.74 -16.23 10.70
C ARG A 288 -21.55 -15.72 11.49
N CYS A 289 -20.32 -16.15 11.17
CA CYS A 289 -19.09 -15.70 11.81
C CYS A 289 -18.34 -14.62 10.98
N ALA A 290 -18.95 -14.11 9.91
CA ALA A 290 -18.34 -13.04 9.10
C ALA A 290 -17.94 -11.82 9.97
N PRO A 291 -18.76 -11.30 10.90
CA PRO A 291 -18.34 -10.18 11.74
C PRO A 291 -17.09 -10.44 12.57
N GLN A 292 -16.92 -11.67 13.08
CA GLN A 292 -15.78 -12.06 13.90
C GLN A 292 -14.50 -12.12 13.06
N VAL A 293 -14.57 -12.65 11.85
CA VAL A 293 -13.43 -12.81 10.94
C VAL A 293 -13.06 -11.48 10.28
N HIS A 294 -14.02 -10.82 9.62
CA HIS A 294 -13.80 -9.51 9.02
C HIS A 294 -13.38 -8.47 10.07
N GLY A 295 -13.96 -8.56 11.28
CA GLY A 295 -13.63 -7.68 12.39
C GLY A 295 -12.22 -7.89 12.93
N ALA A 296 -11.71 -9.12 12.95
CA ALA A 296 -10.32 -9.40 13.32
C ALA A 296 -9.36 -8.78 12.29
N ALA A 297 -9.65 -8.93 10.99
CA ALA A 297 -8.86 -8.30 9.92
C ALA A 297 -8.85 -6.77 10.05
N ARG A 298 -10.01 -6.14 10.33
CA ARG A 298 -10.12 -4.69 10.58
C ARG A 298 -9.28 -4.22 11.77
N GLY A 299 -9.19 -5.02 12.85
CA GLY A 299 -8.34 -4.70 13.99
C GLY A 299 -6.86 -4.64 13.64
N VAL A 300 -6.38 -5.59 12.83
CA VAL A 300 -5.00 -5.60 12.32
C VAL A 300 -4.76 -4.44 11.35
N LEU A 301 -5.70 -4.19 10.44
CA LEU A 301 -5.64 -3.08 9.49
C LEU A 301 -5.52 -1.72 10.22
N GLY A 302 -6.30 -1.50 11.28
CA GLY A 302 -6.19 -0.30 12.11
C GLY A 302 -4.81 -0.14 12.75
N HIS A 303 -4.17 -1.23 13.20
CA HIS A 303 -2.80 -1.19 13.69
C HIS A 303 -1.80 -0.83 12.56
N CYS A 304 -1.92 -1.46 11.39
CA CYS A 304 -1.04 -1.16 10.24
C CYS A 304 -1.16 0.31 9.82
N ARG A 305 -2.38 0.85 9.80
CA ARG A 305 -2.65 2.27 9.53
C ARG A 305 -1.95 3.18 10.54
N GLN A 306 -2.05 2.90 11.84
CA GLN A 306 -1.40 3.69 12.88
C GLN A 306 0.12 3.71 12.74
N VAL A 307 0.75 2.57 12.46
CA VAL A 307 2.20 2.49 12.21
C VAL A 307 2.58 3.34 11.01
N LEU A 308 1.82 3.21 9.92
CA LEU A 308 2.07 3.97 8.69
C LEU A 308 1.90 5.48 8.89
N GLU A 309 0.85 5.94 9.58
CA GLU A 309 0.61 7.37 9.82
C GLU A 309 1.75 8.03 10.60
N VAL A 310 2.35 7.32 11.55
CA VAL A 310 3.57 7.80 12.23
C VAL A 310 4.73 7.90 11.25
N GLU A 311 4.93 6.88 10.41
CA GLU A 311 6.03 6.82 9.47
C GLU A 311 5.92 7.90 8.37
N LEU A 312 4.72 8.20 7.87
CA LEU A 312 4.45 9.27 6.90
C LEU A 312 4.82 10.66 7.44
N GLY A 313 4.89 10.82 8.76
CA GLY A 313 5.36 12.04 9.44
C GLY A 313 6.83 12.01 9.85
N SER A 314 7.52 10.87 9.75
CA SER A 314 8.86 10.67 10.31
C SER A 314 9.98 11.14 9.39
N VAL A 315 11.16 11.41 9.97
CA VAL A 315 12.41 11.64 9.25
C VAL A 315 13.23 10.34 9.29
N VAL A 316 13.36 9.71 8.14
CA VAL A 316 13.94 8.38 7.98
C VAL A 316 15.31 8.39 7.28
N ASP A 317 15.99 9.52 7.30
CA ASP A 317 17.34 9.73 6.76
C ASP A 317 18.44 9.41 7.81
N ASN A 318 19.67 9.27 7.35
CA ASN A 318 20.89 9.12 8.16
C ASN A 318 22.13 9.57 7.36
N PRO A 319 23.03 10.40 7.98
CA PRO A 319 22.87 11.10 9.26
C PRO A 319 21.83 12.23 9.17
N VAL A 320 21.33 12.63 10.31
CA VAL A 320 20.43 13.79 10.44
C VAL A 320 21.11 14.96 11.10
N VAL A 321 20.65 16.17 10.80
CA VAL A 321 21.10 17.40 11.44
C VAL A 321 20.02 17.85 12.43
N VAL A 322 20.33 17.89 13.71
CA VAL A 322 19.40 18.24 14.77
C VAL A 322 19.92 19.44 15.57
N ARG A 323 19.04 20.14 16.28
CA ARG A 323 19.48 21.17 17.25
C ARG A 323 20.28 20.52 18.36
N ALA A 324 21.45 21.07 18.67
CA ALA A 324 22.26 20.65 19.79
C ALA A 324 21.56 20.93 21.12
N GLN A 325 21.68 20.02 22.08
CA GLN A 325 21.15 20.24 23.42
C GLN A 325 21.99 21.32 24.15
N VAL A 326 21.30 22.31 24.73
CA VAL A 326 21.96 23.35 25.57
C VAL A 326 22.33 22.69 26.90
N GLY A 327 23.64 22.62 27.22
CA GLY A 327 24.16 22.17 28.53
C GLY A 327 24.55 20.71 28.63
N GLY A 328 24.64 19.95 27.52
CA GLY A 328 25.25 18.61 27.54
C GLY A 328 26.77 18.70 27.75
N GLU A 329 27.26 18.08 28.83
CA GLU A 329 28.72 18.02 29.16
C GLU A 329 29.52 17.10 28.22
N ASP A 330 28.87 16.29 27.41
CA ASP A 330 29.52 15.37 26.46
C ASP A 330 29.71 16.04 25.09
N GLY A 331 30.67 16.98 25.06
CA GLY A 331 31.28 17.45 23.83
C GLY A 331 32.17 16.35 23.25
N GLY A 332 31.60 15.34 22.58
CA GLY A 332 32.40 14.42 21.75
C GLY A 332 33.17 15.25 20.71
N GLU A 333 34.44 14.91 20.47
CA GLU A 333 35.36 15.60 19.54
C GLU A 333 34.92 15.47 18.06
N ASP A 334 33.71 15.01 17.77
CA ASP A 334 33.16 14.87 16.41
C ASP A 334 32.75 16.25 15.87
N GLY A 335 33.55 16.73 14.92
CA GLY A 335 33.63 18.07 14.34
C GLY A 335 32.39 18.67 13.65
N GLY A 336 31.17 18.28 14.00
CA GLY A 336 29.92 18.70 13.35
C GLY A 336 29.09 19.76 14.09
N ARG A 337 29.61 20.44 15.15
CA ARG A 337 28.86 21.50 15.88
C ARG A 337 29.12 22.91 15.35
N ASN A 338 28.06 23.68 15.16
CA ASN A 338 28.12 25.17 15.09
C ASN A 338 28.00 25.72 16.50
N GLY A 339 28.85 26.67 16.88
CA GLY A 339 28.77 27.34 18.20
C GLY A 339 27.70 28.43 18.22
N GLY A 340 26.92 28.53 19.32
CA GLY A 340 25.93 29.59 19.57
C GLY A 340 24.64 29.09 20.18
N GLU A 341 23.70 29.99 20.53
CA GLU A 341 22.37 29.63 21.08
C GLU A 341 21.51 28.79 20.11
N ASP A 342 21.80 28.84 18.79
CA ASP A 342 21.18 28.04 17.74
C ASP A 342 22.16 27.00 17.18
N ALA A 343 22.90 26.29 18.04
CA ALA A 343 23.83 25.23 17.62
C ALA A 343 23.09 24.02 17.03
N TYR A 344 23.65 23.46 15.96
CA TYR A 344 23.18 22.22 15.33
C TYR A 344 24.32 21.20 15.32
N GLU A 345 23.98 19.94 15.34
CA GLU A 345 24.93 18.82 15.29
C GLU A 345 24.47 17.74 14.27
N VAL A 346 25.43 17.04 13.69
CA VAL A 346 25.18 15.90 12.80
C VAL A 346 25.20 14.63 13.62
N MET A 347 24.11 13.88 13.59
CA MET A 347 23.97 12.63 14.35
C MET A 347 23.73 11.44 13.41
N SER A 348 24.50 10.37 13.62
CA SER A 348 24.20 9.09 13.02
C SER A 348 23.08 8.40 13.79
N THR A 349 22.08 7.88 13.06
CA THR A 349 20.84 7.31 13.66
C THR A 349 20.48 5.97 13.01
N GLY A 350 19.48 5.27 13.61
CA GLY A 350 18.84 4.09 13.06
C GLY A 350 17.46 4.35 12.43
N ASN A 351 17.07 5.61 12.21
CA ASN A 351 15.72 5.95 11.74
C ASN A 351 15.37 5.40 10.34
N PHE A 352 16.35 4.98 9.59
CA PHE A 352 16.19 4.28 8.30
C PHE A 352 15.75 2.82 8.43
N HIS A 353 15.73 2.24 9.63
CA HIS A 353 15.46 0.82 9.80
C HIS A 353 13.97 0.51 9.65
N GLY A 354 13.62 -0.26 8.63
CA GLY A 354 12.24 -0.50 8.22
C GLY A 354 11.46 -1.52 9.05
N GLN A 355 11.90 -1.90 10.25
CA GLN A 355 11.24 -2.94 11.05
C GLN A 355 9.77 -2.66 11.38
N PRO A 356 9.35 -1.44 11.73
CA PRO A 356 7.93 -1.16 11.97
C PRO A 356 7.07 -1.44 10.74
N LEU A 357 7.54 -1.02 9.55
CA LEU A 357 6.85 -1.26 8.28
C LEU A 357 6.88 -2.75 7.89
N ALA A 358 7.96 -3.47 8.21
CA ALA A 358 8.07 -4.91 7.96
C ALA A 358 7.00 -5.70 8.70
N PHE A 359 6.82 -5.43 9.99
CA PHE A 359 5.75 -6.06 10.77
C PHE A 359 4.36 -5.66 10.26
N ALA A 360 4.13 -4.38 9.98
CA ALA A 360 2.85 -3.93 9.45
C ALA A 360 2.51 -4.60 8.10
N GLY A 361 3.48 -4.73 7.19
CA GLY A 361 3.29 -5.39 5.90
C GLY A 361 2.93 -6.87 6.03
N ASP A 362 3.66 -7.63 6.84
CA ASP A 362 3.36 -9.05 7.05
C ASP A 362 2.02 -9.26 7.79
N LEU A 363 1.71 -8.46 8.79
CA LEU A 363 0.43 -8.52 9.49
C LEU A 363 -0.74 -8.17 8.56
N LEU A 364 -0.57 -7.17 7.68
CA LEU A 364 -1.58 -6.79 6.69
C LEU A 364 -1.84 -7.93 5.70
N ALA A 365 -0.78 -8.60 5.21
CA ALA A 365 -0.89 -9.76 4.34
C ALA A 365 -1.71 -10.89 4.98
N ILE A 366 -1.43 -11.21 6.26
CA ILE A 366 -2.16 -12.24 7.01
C ILE A 366 -3.65 -11.86 7.16
N ALA A 367 -3.93 -10.62 7.53
CA ALA A 367 -5.30 -10.14 7.72
C ALA A 367 -6.11 -10.13 6.42
N ALA A 368 -5.51 -9.69 5.33
CA ALA A 368 -6.14 -9.69 4.01
C ALA A 368 -6.40 -11.12 3.51
N ALA A 369 -5.44 -12.04 3.67
CA ALA A 369 -5.62 -13.44 3.25
C ALA A 369 -6.82 -14.09 3.91
N GLU A 370 -7.13 -13.76 5.17
CA GLU A 370 -8.28 -14.32 5.88
C GLU A 370 -9.61 -13.80 5.33
N LEU A 371 -9.68 -12.55 4.84
CA LEU A 371 -10.84 -12.06 4.10
C LEU A 371 -11.10 -12.89 2.84
N GLY A 372 -10.04 -13.20 2.08
CA GLY A 372 -10.13 -14.07 0.91
C GLY A 372 -10.51 -15.52 1.28
N SER A 373 -9.95 -16.05 2.36
CA SER A 373 -10.21 -17.41 2.84
C SER A 373 -11.69 -17.63 3.17
N ILE A 374 -12.30 -16.75 3.95
CA ILE A 374 -13.72 -16.88 4.30
C ILE A 374 -14.64 -16.61 3.10
N ALA A 375 -14.24 -15.71 2.18
CA ALA A 375 -14.97 -15.43 0.94
C ALA A 375 -15.02 -16.67 0.04
N GLU A 376 -13.89 -17.36 -0.17
CA GLU A 376 -13.83 -18.59 -0.94
C GLU A 376 -14.74 -19.69 -0.34
N ARG A 377 -14.83 -19.80 0.98
CA ARG A 377 -15.78 -20.73 1.62
C ARG A 377 -17.24 -20.40 1.29
N ARG A 378 -17.61 -19.14 1.08
CA ARG A 378 -18.94 -18.75 0.62
C ARG A 378 -19.13 -19.07 -0.87
N VAL A 379 -18.13 -18.84 -1.71
CA VAL A 379 -18.14 -19.26 -3.13
C VAL A 379 -18.38 -20.77 -3.23
N TYR A 380 -17.62 -21.58 -2.49
CA TYR A 380 -17.82 -23.03 -2.45
C TYR A 380 -19.28 -23.39 -2.13
N ARG A 381 -19.86 -22.76 -1.10
CA ARG A 381 -21.24 -23.05 -0.68
C ARG A 381 -22.30 -22.66 -1.70
N LEU A 382 -22.09 -21.59 -2.44
CA LEU A 382 -22.98 -21.15 -3.51
C LEU A 382 -23.02 -22.18 -4.67
N LEU A 383 -21.89 -22.83 -4.93
CA LEU A 383 -21.68 -23.68 -6.10
C LEU A 383 -21.95 -25.17 -5.83
N ASP A 384 -21.88 -25.60 -4.57
CA ASP A 384 -22.12 -26.99 -4.17
C ASP A 384 -23.60 -27.24 -3.89
N PRO A 385 -24.29 -28.11 -4.67
CA PRO A 385 -25.72 -28.40 -4.50
C PRO A 385 -26.07 -28.94 -3.11
N ALA A 386 -25.13 -29.61 -2.42
CA ALA A 386 -25.37 -30.09 -1.05
C ALA A 386 -25.46 -28.96 -0.02
N THR A 387 -24.93 -27.77 -0.32
CA THR A 387 -24.84 -26.66 0.62
C THR A 387 -25.53 -25.37 0.16
N SER A 388 -25.91 -25.27 -1.11
CA SER A 388 -26.46 -24.05 -1.75
C SER A 388 -27.94 -23.82 -1.48
N ARG A 389 -28.58 -24.71 -0.71
CA ARG A 389 -30.03 -24.60 -0.35
C ARG A 389 -30.94 -24.55 -1.58
N GLY A 390 -30.71 -25.45 -2.54
CA GLY A 390 -31.57 -25.62 -3.71
C GLY A 390 -31.22 -24.74 -4.90
N LEU A 391 -30.10 -24.01 -4.87
CA LEU A 391 -29.53 -23.48 -6.10
C LEU A 391 -29.01 -24.63 -6.99
N PRO A 392 -29.07 -24.51 -8.31
CA PRO A 392 -28.56 -25.54 -9.19
C PRO A 392 -27.05 -25.72 -9.05
N PRO A 393 -26.49 -26.89 -9.35
CA PRO A 393 -25.05 -27.14 -9.31
C PRO A 393 -24.29 -26.08 -10.09
N PHE A 394 -23.28 -25.48 -9.47
CA PHE A 394 -22.41 -24.45 -10.04
C PHE A 394 -23.16 -23.20 -10.58
N LEU A 395 -24.41 -22.99 -10.11
CA LEU A 395 -25.31 -21.91 -10.57
C LEU A 395 -25.61 -22.01 -12.09
N ALA A 396 -25.51 -23.20 -12.66
CA ALA A 396 -25.72 -23.45 -14.08
C ALA A 396 -27.21 -23.58 -14.39
N THR A 397 -27.66 -22.91 -15.46
CA THR A 397 -28.93 -23.24 -16.12
C THR A 397 -28.72 -24.51 -16.95
N ASP A 398 -29.63 -25.48 -16.84
CA ASP A 398 -29.50 -26.77 -17.49
C ASP A 398 -28.18 -27.50 -17.16
N PRO A 399 -27.98 -27.90 -15.86
CA PRO A 399 -26.76 -28.57 -15.43
C PRO A 399 -26.50 -29.87 -16.19
N GLY A 400 -25.26 -30.08 -16.61
CA GLY A 400 -24.86 -31.22 -17.45
C GLY A 400 -24.60 -30.79 -18.89
N THR A 401 -25.47 -29.94 -19.47
CA THR A 401 -25.18 -29.21 -20.70
C THR A 401 -24.25 -28.03 -20.43
N ASN A 402 -24.49 -27.33 -19.31
CA ASN A 402 -23.68 -26.21 -18.82
C ASN A 402 -22.95 -26.59 -17.54
N SER A 403 -21.73 -26.07 -17.38
CA SER A 403 -20.88 -26.20 -16.17
C SER A 403 -20.95 -24.99 -15.25
N GLY A 404 -21.49 -23.86 -15.71
CA GLY A 404 -21.66 -22.65 -14.96
C GLY A 404 -20.35 -22.08 -14.42
N TYR A 405 -20.33 -21.69 -13.15
CA TYR A 405 -19.16 -21.10 -12.47
C TYR A 405 -18.24 -22.13 -11.78
N MET A 406 -18.27 -23.41 -12.18
CA MET A 406 -17.43 -24.45 -11.56
C MET A 406 -15.96 -24.02 -11.44
N LEU A 407 -15.35 -23.56 -12.55
CA LEU A 407 -13.93 -23.16 -12.59
C LEU A 407 -13.64 -21.82 -11.90
N ALA A 408 -14.63 -20.96 -11.67
CA ALA A 408 -14.47 -19.76 -10.87
C ALA A 408 -14.07 -20.09 -9.41
N GLN A 409 -14.64 -21.17 -8.85
CA GLN A 409 -14.25 -21.66 -7.53
C GLN A 409 -12.81 -22.20 -7.51
N TYR A 410 -12.36 -22.87 -8.56
CA TYR A 410 -10.97 -23.33 -8.67
C TYR A 410 -10.01 -22.14 -8.68
N THR A 411 -10.35 -21.07 -9.40
CA THR A 411 -9.57 -19.83 -9.40
C THR A 411 -9.49 -19.24 -7.99
N ALA A 412 -10.62 -19.07 -7.30
CA ALA A 412 -10.65 -18.56 -5.94
C ALA A 412 -9.83 -19.43 -4.98
N ALA A 413 -9.97 -20.77 -5.06
CA ALA A 413 -9.22 -21.71 -4.21
C ALA A 413 -7.71 -21.67 -4.47
N SER A 414 -7.29 -21.53 -5.75
CA SER A 414 -5.87 -21.41 -6.09
C SER A 414 -5.24 -20.13 -5.54
N LEU A 415 -5.96 -19.01 -5.62
CA LEU A 415 -5.49 -17.72 -5.07
C LEU A 415 -5.40 -17.73 -3.53
N VAL A 416 -6.34 -18.40 -2.86
CA VAL A 416 -6.25 -18.61 -1.39
C VAL A 416 -5.06 -19.50 -1.04
N ALA A 417 -4.76 -20.53 -1.84
CA ALA A 417 -3.59 -21.36 -1.63
C ALA A 417 -2.27 -20.58 -1.86
N GLU A 418 -2.23 -19.70 -2.86
CA GLU A 418 -1.10 -18.81 -3.10
C GLU A 418 -0.91 -17.82 -1.93
N ASN A 419 -1.99 -17.22 -1.44
CA ASN A 419 -1.96 -16.33 -0.29
C ASN A 419 -1.36 -16.98 0.95
N LYS A 420 -1.60 -18.27 1.19
CA LYS A 420 -0.96 -19.03 2.28
C LYS A 420 0.57 -18.98 2.18
N VAL A 421 1.12 -19.07 0.97
CA VAL A 421 2.58 -18.97 0.75
C VAL A 421 3.05 -17.52 0.93
N LEU A 422 2.34 -16.56 0.35
CA LEU A 422 2.67 -15.14 0.44
C LEU A 422 2.60 -14.60 1.88
N CYS A 423 1.72 -15.14 2.72
CA CYS A 423 1.58 -14.74 4.12
C CYS A 423 2.69 -15.29 5.04
N HIS A 424 3.62 -16.12 4.53
CA HIS A 424 4.76 -16.51 5.34
C HIS A 424 5.59 -15.27 5.69
N PRO A 425 5.81 -14.94 6.99
CA PRO A 425 6.43 -13.67 7.36
C PRO A 425 7.84 -13.53 6.82
N ALA A 426 8.15 -12.39 6.20
CA ALA A 426 9.50 -12.01 5.80
C ALA A 426 10.26 -11.32 6.95
N SER A 427 9.53 -10.58 7.79
CA SER A 427 10.05 -9.73 8.86
C SER A 427 10.69 -10.49 10.03
N VAL A 428 10.63 -11.82 10.04
CA VAL A 428 11.24 -12.70 11.06
C VAL A 428 12.59 -13.26 10.62
N ASP A 429 13.07 -12.88 9.43
CA ASP A 429 14.37 -13.28 8.88
C ASP A 429 15.35 -12.11 8.91
N THR A 430 16.65 -12.41 8.95
CA THR A 430 17.71 -11.42 8.80
C THR A 430 18.96 -12.05 8.20
N ILE A 431 19.67 -11.27 7.38
CA ILE A 431 20.94 -11.68 6.75
C ILE A 431 21.91 -10.51 6.86
N PRO A 432 23.13 -10.69 7.40
CA PRO A 432 24.10 -9.59 7.47
C PRO A 432 24.53 -9.15 6.07
N THR A 433 24.64 -7.83 5.89
CA THR A 433 25.05 -7.17 4.65
C THR A 433 26.14 -6.15 4.91
N SER A 434 26.69 -5.52 3.87
CA SER A 434 27.72 -4.46 3.97
C SER A 434 28.93 -4.85 4.84
N GLY A 435 29.45 -6.08 4.64
CA GLY A 435 30.62 -6.57 5.40
C GLY A 435 30.36 -6.71 6.90
N ASN A 436 29.15 -7.08 7.30
CA ASN A 436 28.63 -7.18 8.67
C ASN A 436 28.37 -5.83 9.38
N GLN A 437 28.52 -4.71 8.73
CA GLN A 437 28.10 -3.42 9.30
C GLN A 437 26.59 -3.37 9.51
N GLU A 438 25.82 -3.95 8.58
CA GLU A 438 24.38 -4.11 8.64
C GLU A 438 24.07 -5.56 9.07
N ASP A 439 24.26 -5.87 10.33
CA ASP A 439 24.17 -7.22 10.91
C ASP A 439 22.74 -7.66 11.24
N HIS A 440 21.79 -6.71 11.22
CA HIS A 440 20.35 -6.95 11.40
C HIS A 440 19.54 -6.09 10.43
N VAL A 441 18.78 -6.74 9.56
CA VAL A 441 17.94 -6.09 8.53
C VAL A 441 16.49 -6.49 8.71
N SER A 442 15.55 -5.64 8.23
CA SER A 442 14.12 -5.79 8.50
C SER A 442 13.38 -6.73 7.54
N MET A 443 13.90 -6.97 6.35
CA MET A 443 13.19 -7.58 5.21
C MET A 443 11.86 -6.87 4.85
N GLY A 444 11.71 -5.60 5.25
CA GLY A 444 10.46 -4.84 5.12
C GLY A 444 10.01 -4.64 3.69
N TRP A 445 10.95 -4.50 2.75
CA TRP A 445 10.63 -4.46 1.32
C TRP A 445 9.82 -5.68 0.87
N HIS A 446 10.24 -6.89 1.27
CA HIS A 446 9.53 -8.12 0.94
C HIS A 446 8.16 -8.18 1.61
N ALA A 447 8.08 -7.78 2.89
CA ALA A 447 6.82 -7.77 3.64
C ALA A 447 5.78 -6.85 2.98
N CYS A 448 6.15 -5.59 2.68
CA CYS A 448 5.24 -4.62 2.06
C CYS A 448 4.84 -5.02 0.63
N ARG A 449 5.78 -5.56 -0.18
CA ARG A 449 5.48 -6.02 -1.54
C ARG A 449 4.51 -7.19 -1.55
N LYS A 450 4.72 -8.20 -0.70
CA LYS A 450 3.81 -9.35 -0.57
C LYS A 450 2.39 -8.95 -0.15
N ALA A 451 2.26 -7.96 0.73
CA ALA A 451 0.95 -7.46 1.14
C ALA A 451 0.13 -6.99 -0.08
N GLY A 452 0.76 -6.27 -1.01
CA GLY A 452 0.12 -5.87 -2.28
C GLY A 452 -0.31 -7.07 -3.13
N GLU A 453 0.53 -8.10 -3.25
CA GLU A 453 0.22 -9.32 -4.01
C GLU A 453 -0.97 -10.09 -3.40
N VAL A 454 -1.02 -10.19 -2.06
CA VAL A 454 -2.16 -10.80 -1.35
C VAL A 454 -3.44 -10.02 -1.58
N LEU A 455 -3.40 -8.68 -1.51
CA LEU A 455 -4.57 -7.84 -1.75
C LEU A 455 -5.11 -7.97 -3.18
N ASP A 456 -4.22 -8.10 -4.17
CA ASP A 456 -4.60 -8.34 -5.56
C ASP A 456 -5.36 -9.67 -5.72
N ASN A 457 -4.85 -10.73 -5.10
CA ASN A 457 -5.51 -12.03 -5.05
C ASN A 457 -6.87 -11.96 -4.34
N VAL A 458 -6.95 -11.27 -3.19
CA VAL A 458 -8.20 -11.11 -2.43
C VAL A 458 -9.24 -10.31 -3.21
N THR A 459 -8.81 -9.28 -3.94
CA THR A 459 -9.70 -8.53 -4.85
C THR A 459 -10.36 -9.46 -5.86
N THR A 460 -9.59 -10.37 -6.45
CA THR A 460 -10.11 -11.36 -7.39
C THR A 460 -11.05 -12.36 -6.73
N VAL A 461 -10.71 -12.86 -5.53
CA VAL A 461 -11.59 -13.80 -4.78
C VAL A 461 -12.92 -13.14 -4.43
N LEU A 462 -12.93 -11.87 -3.98
CA LEU A 462 -14.15 -11.12 -3.71
C LEU A 462 -14.96 -10.86 -4.99
N ALA A 463 -14.30 -10.57 -6.11
CA ALA A 463 -14.99 -10.43 -7.39
C ALA A 463 -15.68 -11.74 -7.81
N VAL A 464 -15.03 -12.88 -7.60
CA VAL A 464 -15.65 -14.21 -7.83
C VAL A 464 -16.84 -14.44 -6.90
N GLU A 465 -16.73 -14.06 -5.62
CA GLU A 465 -17.85 -14.18 -4.67
C GLU A 465 -19.05 -13.31 -5.11
N VAL A 466 -18.81 -12.04 -5.44
CA VAL A 466 -19.85 -11.12 -5.92
C VAL A 466 -20.51 -11.69 -7.18
N LEU A 467 -19.72 -12.16 -8.16
CA LEU A 467 -20.22 -12.73 -9.40
C LEU A 467 -21.14 -13.93 -9.14
N CYS A 468 -20.71 -14.86 -8.29
CA CYS A 468 -21.49 -16.05 -7.94
C CYS A 468 -22.71 -15.71 -7.09
N ALA A 469 -22.58 -14.79 -6.12
CA ALA A 469 -23.68 -14.39 -5.26
C ALA A 469 -24.79 -13.68 -6.04
N VAL A 470 -24.44 -12.77 -6.95
CA VAL A 470 -25.42 -12.08 -7.82
C VAL A 470 -26.15 -13.07 -8.74
N GLN A 471 -25.43 -14.05 -9.31
CA GLN A 471 -26.09 -15.13 -10.07
C GLN A 471 -27.01 -15.97 -9.19
N GLY A 472 -26.61 -16.24 -7.94
CA GLY A 472 -27.44 -16.94 -6.96
C GLY A 472 -28.70 -16.15 -6.58
N VAL A 473 -28.60 -14.83 -6.45
CA VAL A 473 -29.75 -13.93 -6.20
C VAL A 473 -30.71 -13.93 -7.38
N ASP A 474 -30.23 -13.85 -8.61
CA ASP A 474 -31.09 -13.94 -9.81
C ASP A 474 -31.87 -15.27 -9.85
N LEU A 475 -31.22 -16.38 -9.49
CA LEU A 475 -31.84 -17.70 -9.42
C LEU A 475 -32.84 -17.84 -8.25
N ARG A 476 -32.98 -16.82 -7.38
CA ARG A 476 -34.01 -16.71 -6.32
C ARG A 476 -35.17 -15.80 -6.69
N ALA A 477 -35.24 -15.31 -7.92
CA ALA A 477 -36.29 -14.39 -8.35
C ALA A 477 -37.71 -14.94 -8.16
N ASP A 478 -37.90 -16.26 -8.12
CA ASP A 478 -39.15 -16.93 -7.79
C ASP A 478 -39.50 -16.90 -6.29
N VAL A 479 -38.55 -16.67 -5.42
CA VAL A 479 -38.74 -16.56 -3.97
C VAL A 479 -39.14 -15.12 -3.59
N ALA A 480 -38.27 -14.15 -3.87
CA ALA A 480 -38.49 -12.73 -3.64
C ALA A 480 -37.36 -11.88 -4.26
N ALA A 481 -37.56 -10.57 -4.30
CA ALA A 481 -36.52 -9.62 -4.69
C ALA A 481 -35.43 -9.48 -3.60
N PRO A 482 -34.19 -9.11 -3.95
CA PRO A 482 -33.15 -8.76 -2.98
C PRO A 482 -33.51 -7.48 -2.22
N GLY A 483 -32.72 -7.17 -1.19
CA GLY A 483 -32.84 -5.94 -0.42
C GLY A 483 -32.52 -4.67 -1.23
N PRO A 484 -32.84 -3.48 -0.74
CA PRO A 484 -32.57 -2.24 -1.47
C PRO A 484 -31.10 -2.04 -1.84
N ALA A 485 -30.18 -2.25 -0.90
CA ALA A 485 -28.75 -2.06 -1.14
C ALA A 485 -28.16 -3.19 -2.00
N THR A 486 -28.44 -4.44 -1.66
CA THR A 486 -27.98 -5.60 -2.42
C THR A 486 -28.59 -5.64 -3.83
N GLY A 487 -29.83 -5.22 -4.00
CA GLY A 487 -30.51 -5.09 -5.30
C GLY A 487 -29.87 -4.02 -6.19
N ALA A 488 -29.50 -2.86 -5.63
CA ALA A 488 -28.77 -1.83 -6.37
C ALA A 488 -27.40 -2.34 -6.86
N VAL A 489 -26.70 -3.07 -6.01
CA VAL A 489 -25.42 -3.72 -6.38
C VAL A 489 -25.62 -4.80 -7.45
N CYS A 490 -26.64 -5.65 -7.32
CA CYS A 490 -26.98 -6.64 -8.36
C CYS A 490 -27.22 -5.98 -9.70
N ALA A 491 -28.00 -4.87 -9.74
CA ALA A 491 -28.26 -4.13 -10.96
C ALA A 491 -26.95 -3.59 -11.58
N ALA A 492 -26.07 -2.99 -10.79
CA ALA A 492 -24.79 -2.48 -11.27
C ALA A 492 -23.86 -3.59 -11.80
N VAL A 493 -23.82 -4.74 -11.16
CA VAL A 493 -23.07 -5.90 -11.68
C VAL A 493 -23.65 -6.34 -13.03
N ARG A 494 -24.99 -6.32 -13.20
CA ARG A 494 -25.66 -6.70 -14.45
C ARG A 494 -25.45 -5.72 -15.60
N GLU A 495 -25.05 -4.50 -15.33
CA GLU A 495 -24.61 -3.54 -16.37
C GLU A 495 -23.31 -4.01 -17.05
N VAL A 496 -22.41 -4.65 -16.31
CA VAL A 496 -21.09 -5.09 -16.82
C VAL A 496 -21.02 -6.59 -17.11
N VAL A 497 -21.78 -7.41 -16.40
CA VAL A 497 -21.82 -8.87 -16.56
C VAL A 497 -23.29 -9.34 -16.64
N PRO A 498 -23.83 -9.63 -17.84
CA PRO A 498 -25.18 -10.19 -17.97
C PRO A 498 -25.34 -11.54 -17.24
N ALA A 499 -26.56 -11.90 -16.83
CA ALA A 499 -26.84 -13.20 -16.23
C ALA A 499 -26.37 -14.36 -17.11
N MET A 500 -25.91 -15.44 -16.49
CA MET A 500 -25.44 -16.63 -17.21
C MET A 500 -26.60 -17.60 -17.45
N HIS A 501 -27.06 -17.66 -18.68
CA HIS A 501 -28.09 -18.65 -19.13
C HIS A 501 -27.48 -19.83 -19.92
N ALA A 502 -26.27 -19.66 -20.45
CA ALA A 502 -25.46 -20.68 -21.10
C ALA A 502 -23.99 -20.40 -20.82
N ASP A 503 -23.17 -21.43 -20.84
CA ASP A 503 -21.73 -21.30 -20.60
C ASP A 503 -21.08 -20.32 -21.58
N ARG A 504 -20.21 -19.48 -21.04
CA ARG A 504 -19.37 -18.53 -21.77
C ARG A 504 -18.06 -18.34 -21.02
N GLU A 505 -17.09 -17.68 -21.64
CA GLU A 505 -15.81 -17.39 -21.00
C GLU A 505 -16.01 -16.65 -19.66
N VAL A 506 -15.39 -17.16 -18.58
CA VAL A 506 -15.59 -16.65 -17.21
C VAL A 506 -14.56 -15.59 -16.86
N THR A 507 -13.33 -15.66 -17.38
CA THR A 507 -12.27 -14.69 -17.06
C THR A 507 -12.68 -13.24 -17.29
N PRO A 508 -13.26 -12.85 -18.46
CA PRO A 508 -13.69 -11.47 -18.66
C PRO A 508 -14.78 -11.01 -17.69
N GLN A 509 -15.61 -11.94 -17.17
CA GLN A 509 -16.65 -11.65 -16.20
C GLN A 509 -16.03 -11.32 -14.83
N ILE A 510 -15.04 -12.11 -14.39
CA ILE A 510 -14.30 -11.86 -13.15
C ILE A 510 -13.59 -10.50 -13.22
N GLU A 511 -12.88 -10.24 -14.33
CA GLU A 511 -12.17 -8.97 -14.51
C GLU A 511 -13.12 -7.77 -14.57
N ALA A 512 -14.30 -7.91 -15.18
CA ALA A 512 -15.31 -6.85 -15.21
C ALA A 512 -15.83 -6.54 -13.80
N VAL A 513 -16.14 -7.54 -12.97
CA VAL A 513 -16.57 -7.33 -11.58
C VAL A 513 -15.43 -6.75 -10.75
N ARG A 514 -14.20 -7.26 -10.92
CA ARG A 514 -13.01 -6.74 -10.26
C ARG A 514 -12.82 -5.24 -10.52
N ALA A 515 -12.95 -4.81 -11.78
CA ALA A 515 -12.79 -3.43 -12.17
C ALA A 515 -13.83 -2.48 -11.54
N VAL A 516 -15.06 -2.96 -11.34
CA VAL A 516 -16.14 -2.16 -10.76
C VAL A 516 -16.29 -2.32 -9.25
N LEU A 517 -15.51 -3.19 -8.60
CA LEU A 517 -15.65 -3.51 -7.16
C LEU A 517 -15.64 -2.26 -6.26
N PRO A 518 -14.77 -1.24 -6.46
CA PRO A 518 -14.84 0.00 -5.70
C PRO A 518 -16.18 0.72 -5.88
N ARG A 519 -16.70 0.77 -7.11
CA ARG A 519 -17.99 1.42 -7.41
C ARG A 519 -19.16 0.66 -6.77
N LEU A 520 -19.09 -0.67 -6.65
CA LEU A 520 -20.12 -1.46 -5.97
C LEU A 520 -20.22 -1.12 -4.48
N VAL A 521 -19.09 -0.85 -3.83
CA VAL A 521 -19.05 -0.38 -2.43
C VAL A 521 -19.71 1.01 -2.33
N GLU A 522 -19.35 1.94 -3.21
CA GLU A 522 -19.98 3.28 -3.25
C GLU A 522 -21.52 3.19 -3.43
N ILE A 523 -21.99 2.35 -4.36
CA ILE A 523 -23.43 2.13 -4.59
C ILE A 523 -24.12 1.60 -3.32
N ALA A 524 -23.48 0.69 -2.59
CA ALA A 524 -24.01 0.23 -1.32
C ALA A 524 -24.07 1.39 -0.30
N GLU A 525 -23.03 2.24 -0.24
CA GLU A 525 -22.97 3.41 0.64
C GLU A 525 -24.01 4.49 0.27
N GLU A 526 -24.34 4.67 -0.99
CA GLU A 526 -25.43 5.57 -1.45
C GLU A 526 -26.79 5.18 -0.86
N VAL A 527 -27.03 3.89 -0.63
CA VAL A 527 -28.27 3.35 -0.06
C VAL A 527 -28.23 3.28 1.47
N THR A 528 -27.10 2.89 2.03
CA THR A 528 -26.97 2.55 3.47
C THR A 528 -26.40 3.67 4.32
N GLY A 529 -25.84 4.72 3.71
CA GLY A 529 -24.85 5.60 4.32
C GLY A 529 -23.47 4.96 4.38
N ALA A 530 -22.46 5.76 4.73
CA ALA A 530 -21.07 5.33 4.73
C ALA A 530 -20.85 4.03 5.52
N LEU A 531 -20.17 3.05 4.91
CA LEU A 531 -19.74 1.82 5.57
C LEU A 531 -18.47 2.08 6.40
N GLU A 532 -18.38 1.36 7.54
CA GLU A 532 -17.24 1.44 8.45
C GLU A 532 -16.07 0.58 7.97
#